data_b46176a2b9aaa174e0e6c10bfea733c9
#
_entry.id   b46176a2b9aaa174e0e6c10bfea733c9
#
_cell.length_a   1.000
_cell.length_b   1.000
_cell.length_c   1.000
_cell.angle_alpha   90.00
_cell.angle_beta   90.00
_cell.angle_gamma   90.00
#
_symmetry.space_group_name_H-M   'P 1'
#
loop_
_entity.id
_entity.type
_entity.pdbx_description
1 polymer ?
#
loop_
_entity_poly.entity_id
_entity_poly.type
_entity_poly.pdbx_seq_one_letter_code
_entity_poly.pdbx_strand_id
1 'polypeptide(L)'
;MSMISKASGYAPGWMEDYGTVASALHSNYSAVRGFSTGDLTVGMTYLWDAEKQARKASQAGSAHLPYLGDCGAVHKDESDEFRRLCIAVDASYLTDRNELVDTLKTIGHEIHDSVQKSTFQEPAFFISESQARNEVFFVIRGTASMKDALTDGDCAAEDLNSTLPEFAGVKAHRGMTKSAHALLDKHASKICKCVEMFELKKKKPRFIVLGHSLGAGTAAIASILLKEKLGKTPVECVAFATPPCLDAKGCQASAHLKSIVCHDDVITRASRQNVDDLFMRIQEINWKDDFSKDVNKLHTVQAAKAASVTLASMQKSAMSAASSFAEQAKKRMASSSGGGGGNKNVEKAKAAAGAAASVAA
;
A
#
# COMPACT_ATOMS: atom_id res chain seq x y z
N MET A 1 -8.50 -19.42 15.75
CA MET A 1 -9.63 -18.70 15.14
C MET A 1 -9.22 -18.38 13.72
N SER A 2 -9.98 -18.84 12.74
CA SER A 2 -9.69 -18.59 11.31
C SER A 2 -9.76 -17.07 11.03
N MET A 3 -8.91 -16.58 10.14
CA MET A 3 -8.91 -15.16 9.73
C MET A 3 -10.26 -14.72 9.15
N ILE A 4 -10.97 -15.61 8.48
CA ILE A 4 -12.27 -15.34 7.87
C ILE A 4 -13.36 -15.13 8.95
N SER A 5 -13.26 -15.76 10.12
CA SER A 5 -14.20 -15.52 11.23
C SER A 5 -14.02 -14.15 11.89
N LYS A 6 -12.85 -13.51 11.71
CA LYS A 6 -12.60 -12.13 12.16
C LYS A 6 -13.10 -11.08 11.15
N ALA A 7 -13.23 -11.43 9.89
CA ALA A 7 -13.66 -10.53 8.82
C ALA A 7 -15.19 -10.32 8.74
N SER A 8 -15.98 -11.17 9.39
CA SER A 8 -17.46 -11.10 9.32
C SER A 8 -18.11 -10.03 10.19
N GLY A 9 -17.35 -9.22 10.94
CA GLY A 9 -17.88 -8.25 11.88
C GLY A 9 -17.40 -6.80 11.72
N TYR A 10 -16.25 -6.57 11.16
CA TYR A 10 -15.67 -5.24 10.87
C TYR A 10 -14.42 -5.47 10.01
N ALA A 11 -14.38 -4.96 8.80
CA ALA A 11 -13.10 -4.87 8.09
C ALA A 11 -12.27 -3.82 8.84
N PRO A 12 -11.20 -4.18 9.55
CA PRO A 12 -10.36 -3.19 10.20
C PRO A 12 -9.76 -2.28 9.13
N GLY A 13 -9.56 -0.99 9.40
CA GLY A 13 -9.03 -0.02 8.42
C GLY A 13 -7.75 -0.48 7.71
N TRP A 14 -6.94 -1.33 8.37
CA TRP A 14 -5.77 -1.96 7.74
C TRP A 14 -6.09 -2.86 6.54
N MET A 15 -7.30 -3.45 6.43
CA MET A 15 -7.70 -4.24 5.25
C MET A 15 -7.95 -3.36 4.03
N GLU A 16 -8.44 -2.14 4.21
CA GLU A 16 -8.57 -1.15 3.13
C GLU A 16 -7.19 -0.70 2.66
N ASP A 17 -6.27 -0.48 3.59
CA ASP A 17 -4.87 -0.13 3.28
C ASP A 17 -4.18 -1.28 2.54
N TYR A 18 -4.34 -2.53 2.96
CA TYR A 18 -3.82 -3.69 2.25
C TYR A 18 -4.42 -3.87 0.85
N GLY A 19 -5.72 -3.65 0.70
CA GLY A 19 -6.39 -3.68 -0.61
C GLY A 19 -5.84 -2.61 -1.54
N THR A 20 -5.56 -1.43 -1.03
CA THR A 20 -4.96 -0.31 -1.77
C THR A 20 -3.53 -0.63 -2.19
N VAL A 21 -2.70 -1.13 -1.29
CA VAL A 21 -1.32 -1.55 -1.57
C VAL A 21 -1.31 -2.69 -2.58
N ALA A 22 -2.13 -3.73 -2.39
CA ALA A 22 -2.21 -4.86 -3.33
C ALA A 22 -2.68 -4.43 -4.73
N SER A 23 -3.63 -3.47 -4.81
CA SER A 23 -4.10 -2.92 -6.08
C SER A 23 -3.00 -2.12 -6.78
N ALA A 24 -2.23 -1.33 -6.04
CA ALA A 24 -1.12 -0.56 -6.57
C ALA A 24 0.02 -1.48 -7.05
N LEU A 25 0.38 -2.49 -6.26
CA LEU A 25 1.36 -3.50 -6.65
C LEU A 25 0.89 -4.28 -7.89
N HIS A 26 -0.39 -4.64 -7.94
CA HIS A 26 -0.95 -5.31 -9.11
C HIS A 26 -0.83 -4.45 -10.37
N SER A 27 -1.24 -3.18 -10.33
CA SER A 27 -1.20 -2.30 -11.51
C SER A 27 0.22 -2.12 -12.07
N ASN A 28 1.24 -2.11 -11.20
CA ASN A 28 2.61 -1.83 -11.60
C ASN A 28 3.45 -3.09 -11.90
N TYR A 29 3.10 -4.22 -11.28
CA TYR A 29 3.95 -5.42 -11.30
C TYR A 29 3.22 -6.68 -11.79
N SER A 30 1.90 -6.67 -11.95
CA SER A 30 1.13 -7.88 -12.32
C SER A 30 1.46 -8.43 -13.71
N ALA A 31 1.81 -7.57 -14.65
CA ALA A 31 2.24 -7.98 -15.99
C ALA A 31 3.47 -8.92 -15.96
N VAL A 32 4.19 -8.94 -14.84
CA VAL A 32 5.44 -9.69 -14.69
C VAL A 32 5.21 -11.08 -14.10
N ARG A 33 4.14 -11.33 -13.33
CA ARG A 33 4.02 -12.54 -12.51
C ARG A 33 2.65 -13.25 -12.47
N GLY A 34 1.65 -12.76 -13.15
CA GLY A 34 0.34 -13.45 -13.27
C GLY A 34 -0.50 -13.49 -11.99
N PHE A 35 -0.28 -12.59 -11.04
CA PHE A 35 -1.10 -12.45 -9.84
C PHE A 35 -2.31 -11.56 -10.10
N SER A 36 -3.47 -11.96 -9.60
CA SER A 36 -4.62 -11.06 -9.47
C SER A 36 -4.49 -10.19 -8.20
N THR A 37 -5.23 -9.09 -8.13
CA THR A 37 -5.30 -8.28 -6.90
C THR A 37 -5.78 -9.12 -5.72
N GLY A 38 -6.71 -10.05 -5.96
CA GLY A 38 -7.19 -11.01 -4.94
C GLY A 38 -6.09 -11.95 -4.46
N ASP A 39 -5.27 -12.49 -5.37
CA ASP A 39 -4.13 -13.33 -5.01
C ASP A 39 -3.14 -12.60 -4.10
N LEU A 40 -2.86 -11.33 -4.40
CA LEU A 40 -1.97 -10.51 -3.58
C LEU A 40 -2.55 -10.24 -2.20
N THR A 41 -3.80 -9.75 -2.14
CA THR A 41 -4.45 -9.39 -0.87
C THR A 41 -4.55 -10.60 0.07
N VAL A 42 -5.05 -11.72 -0.45
CA VAL A 42 -5.22 -12.95 0.33
C VAL A 42 -3.85 -13.57 0.64
N GLY A 43 -2.96 -13.68 -0.35
CA GLY A 43 -1.63 -14.24 -0.17
C GLY A 43 -0.79 -13.47 0.85
N MET A 44 -0.80 -12.14 0.80
CA MET A 44 -0.13 -11.30 1.81
C MET A 44 -0.67 -11.53 3.23
N THR A 45 -1.99 -11.72 3.35
CA THR A 45 -2.62 -11.98 4.65
C THR A 45 -2.13 -13.30 5.26
N TYR A 46 -2.07 -14.37 4.45
CA TYR A 46 -1.57 -15.66 4.89
C TYR A 46 -0.06 -15.66 5.15
N LEU A 47 0.72 -14.95 4.32
CA LEU A 47 2.16 -14.76 4.54
C LEU A 47 2.42 -14.08 5.89
N TRP A 48 1.70 -12.99 6.18
CA TRP A 48 1.83 -12.28 7.44
C TRP A 48 1.47 -13.15 8.66
N ASP A 49 0.42 -13.98 8.54
CA ASP A 49 0.05 -14.91 9.64
C ASP A 49 1.10 -16.00 9.83
N ALA A 50 1.63 -16.57 8.76
CA ALA A 50 2.71 -17.55 8.80
C ALA A 50 3.97 -16.99 9.48
N GLU A 51 4.38 -15.76 9.13
CA GLU A 51 5.51 -15.08 9.76
C GLU A 51 5.27 -14.77 11.24
N LYS A 52 4.06 -14.31 11.55
CA LYS A 52 3.68 -14.05 12.95
C LYS A 52 3.74 -15.32 13.80
N GLN A 53 3.36 -16.46 13.23
CA GLN A 53 3.46 -17.75 13.89
C GLN A 53 4.93 -18.19 14.04
N ALA A 54 5.74 -18.04 13.00
CA ALA A 54 7.16 -18.33 13.02
C ALA A 54 7.91 -17.50 14.08
N ARG A 55 7.62 -16.18 14.15
CA ARG A 55 8.18 -15.29 15.18
C ARG A 55 7.81 -15.72 16.61
N LYS A 56 6.57 -16.15 16.81
CA LYS A 56 6.13 -16.68 18.12
C LYS A 56 6.83 -17.99 18.47
N ALA A 57 7.03 -18.88 17.52
CA ALA A 57 7.68 -20.17 17.72
C ALA A 57 9.19 -20.03 18.02
N SER A 58 9.84 -19.01 17.44
CA SER A 58 11.28 -18.78 17.64
C SER A 58 11.65 -18.20 19.00
N GLN A 59 10.67 -17.95 19.90
CA GLN A 59 10.87 -17.30 21.22
C GLN A 59 11.69 -15.99 21.16
N ALA A 60 11.89 -15.42 19.98
CA ALA A 60 12.58 -14.14 19.78
C ALA A 60 11.68 -13.03 20.34
N GLY A 61 11.68 -12.91 21.65
CA GLY A 61 10.87 -11.96 22.45
C GLY A 61 11.34 -10.52 22.37
N SER A 62 12.08 -10.13 21.35
CA SER A 62 12.35 -8.74 21.06
C SER A 62 12.05 -8.48 19.59
N ALA A 63 11.35 -7.42 19.32
CA ALA A 63 11.16 -6.86 17.98
C ALA A 63 12.49 -6.29 17.46
N HIS A 64 13.56 -7.07 17.50
CA HIS A 64 14.81 -6.74 16.84
C HIS A 64 14.58 -6.90 15.34
N LEU A 65 14.49 -5.80 14.66
CA LEU A 65 14.67 -5.77 13.22
C LEU A 65 16.10 -6.26 12.96
N PRO A 66 16.32 -7.44 12.35
CA PRO A 66 17.66 -8.08 12.32
C PRO A 66 18.72 -7.29 11.52
N TYR A 67 18.32 -6.19 10.92
CA TYR A 67 19.18 -5.30 10.12
C TYR A 67 19.47 -3.94 10.79
N LEU A 68 18.91 -3.68 11.94
CA LEU A 68 19.19 -2.47 12.71
C LEU A 68 20.29 -2.76 13.75
N GLY A 69 21.40 -3.30 13.49
CA GLY A 69 22.51 -3.49 14.41
C GLY A 69 22.34 -2.94 15.85
N ASP A 70 23.38 -2.70 16.60
CA ASP A 70 23.32 -2.00 17.88
C ASP A 70 22.98 -0.51 17.66
N CYS A 71 21.68 -0.22 17.63
CA CYS A 71 21.19 1.14 17.54
C CYS A 71 21.12 1.75 18.93
N GLY A 72 21.83 2.85 19.14
CA GLY A 72 21.72 3.65 20.35
C GLY A 72 20.34 4.32 20.46
N ALA A 73 19.92 4.64 21.68
CA ALA A 73 18.72 5.44 21.88
C ALA A 73 18.92 6.86 21.32
N VAL A 74 17.88 7.42 20.70
CA VAL A 74 17.87 8.82 20.27
C VAL A 74 17.83 9.71 21.50
N HIS A 75 18.72 10.69 21.58
CA HIS A 75 18.73 11.67 22.66
C HIS A 75 17.46 12.51 22.64
N LYS A 76 17.02 12.95 23.83
CA LYS A 76 15.79 13.74 23.98
C LYS A 76 15.81 15.01 23.10
N ASP A 77 16.91 15.73 23.10
CA ASP A 77 17.05 16.98 22.32
C ASP A 77 16.93 16.72 20.81
N GLU A 78 17.46 15.62 20.33
CA GLU A 78 17.34 15.21 18.94
C GLU A 78 15.90 14.78 18.61
N SER A 79 15.24 14.07 19.53
CA SER A 79 13.82 13.71 19.40
C SER A 79 12.91 14.94 19.38
N ASP A 80 13.18 15.94 20.22
CA ASP A 80 12.42 17.19 20.24
C ASP A 80 12.64 18.01 18.95
N GLU A 81 13.87 18.00 18.43
CA GLU A 81 14.16 18.61 17.12
C GLU A 81 13.42 17.89 15.99
N PHE A 82 13.43 16.56 15.92
CA PHE A 82 12.67 15.82 14.91
C PHE A 82 11.19 16.08 14.99
N ARG A 83 10.64 16.23 16.19
CA ARG A 83 9.22 16.59 16.37
C ARG A 83 8.91 17.96 15.77
N ARG A 84 9.77 18.94 15.98
CA ARG A 84 9.65 20.29 15.40
C ARG A 84 9.73 20.26 13.87
N LEU A 85 10.67 19.49 13.31
CA LEU A 85 10.80 19.32 11.87
C LEU A 85 9.60 18.57 11.27
N CYS A 86 9.04 17.62 12.01
CA CYS A 86 7.82 16.90 11.61
C CYS A 86 6.62 17.86 11.48
N ILE A 87 6.48 18.84 12.40
CA ILE A 87 5.44 19.89 12.29
C ILE A 87 5.58 20.67 10.98
N ALA A 88 6.80 21.03 10.58
CA ALA A 88 7.04 21.71 9.30
C ALA A 88 6.67 20.83 8.10
N VAL A 89 7.00 19.55 8.18
CA VAL A 89 6.66 18.59 7.11
C VAL A 89 5.16 18.38 7.01
N ASP A 90 4.47 18.20 8.14
CA ASP A 90 3.01 18.05 8.20
C ASP A 90 2.29 19.29 7.65
N ALA A 91 2.79 20.49 7.97
CA ALA A 91 2.29 21.75 7.45
C ALA A 91 2.31 21.83 5.91
N SER A 92 3.19 21.08 5.24
CA SER A 92 3.23 21.04 3.76
C SER A 92 1.97 20.44 3.12
N TYR A 93 1.16 19.70 3.88
CA TYR A 93 -0.10 19.11 3.43
C TYR A 93 -1.31 20.05 3.60
N LEU A 94 -1.13 21.16 4.31
CA LEU A 94 -2.18 22.17 4.45
C LEU A 94 -2.47 22.83 3.11
N THR A 95 -3.74 22.98 2.77
CA THR A 95 -4.19 23.60 1.53
C THR A 95 -4.55 25.07 1.70
N ASP A 96 -4.85 25.50 2.94
CA ASP A 96 -5.07 26.90 3.28
C ASP A 96 -3.75 27.57 3.67
N ARG A 97 -3.49 28.72 3.03
CA ARG A 97 -2.25 29.48 3.27
C ARG A 97 -2.17 30.07 4.68
N ASN A 98 -3.32 30.45 5.25
CA ASN A 98 -3.33 31.07 6.59
C ASN A 98 -3.04 30.00 7.64
N GLU A 99 -3.63 28.80 7.51
CA GLU A 99 -3.31 27.67 8.39
C GLU A 99 -1.83 27.30 8.30
N LEU A 100 -1.25 27.28 7.10
CA LEU A 100 0.17 27.04 6.90
C LEU A 100 1.01 28.10 7.63
N VAL A 101 0.71 29.39 7.45
CA VAL A 101 1.40 30.50 8.13
C VAL A 101 1.30 30.36 9.65
N ASP A 102 0.12 30.10 10.17
CA ASP A 102 -0.11 30.02 11.62
C ASP A 102 0.57 28.79 12.22
N THR A 103 0.57 27.66 11.52
CA THR A 103 1.29 26.47 11.94
C THR A 103 2.81 26.74 12.01
N LEU A 104 3.38 27.39 11.00
CA LEU A 104 4.82 27.67 10.97
C LEU A 104 5.24 28.70 12.03
N LYS A 105 4.39 29.64 12.37
CA LYS A 105 4.63 30.56 13.50
C LYS A 105 4.80 29.81 14.83
N THR A 106 4.12 28.67 15.03
CA THR A 106 4.27 27.88 16.27
C THR A 106 5.68 27.35 16.48
N ILE A 107 6.43 27.16 15.39
CA ILE A 107 7.82 26.72 15.40
C ILE A 107 8.81 27.87 15.12
N GLY A 108 8.32 29.11 15.07
CA GLY A 108 9.12 30.31 14.91
C GLY A 108 9.62 30.57 13.49
N HIS A 109 8.87 30.12 12.47
CA HIS A 109 9.18 30.30 11.06
C HIS A 109 8.22 31.25 10.36
N GLU A 110 8.74 31.98 9.39
CA GLU A 110 8.01 32.83 8.44
C GLU A 110 8.16 32.30 7.02
N ILE A 111 7.08 32.36 6.22
CA ILE A 111 7.08 31.86 4.84
C ILE A 111 7.69 32.89 3.90
N HIS A 112 8.65 32.43 3.11
CA HIS A 112 9.21 33.18 1.99
C HIS A 112 8.47 32.92 0.69
N ASP A 113 8.26 31.64 0.36
CA ASP A 113 7.61 31.20 -0.88
C ASP A 113 6.86 29.90 -0.65
N SER A 114 5.78 29.68 -1.38
CA SER A 114 5.05 28.43 -1.30
C SER A 114 4.25 28.14 -2.56
N VAL A 115 4.21 26.87 -2.95
CA VAL A 115 3.31 26.32 -3.96
C VAL A 115 2.53 25.19 -3.32
N GLN A 116 1.23 25.40 -3.10
CA GLN A 116 0.38 24.45 -2.36
C GLN A 116 -0.26 23.36 -3.24
N LYS A 117 -0.26 23.54 -4.56
CA LYS A 117 -0.82 22.59 -5.51
C LYS A 117 0.29 21.85 -6.24
N SER A 118 0.37 20.54 -6.06
CA SER A 118 1.26 19.69 -6.85
C SER A 118 0.75 19.55 -8.28
N THR A 119 1.69 19.49 -9.22
CA THR A 119 1.46 19.01 -10.59
C THR A 119 2.14 17.66 -10.77
N PHE A 120 2.00 17.03 -11.92
CA PHE A 120 2.60 15.71 -12.19
C PHE A 120 4.13 15.68 -12.02
N GLN A 121 4.83 16.79 -12.26
CA GLN A 121 6.30 16.86 -12.17
C GLN A 121 6.79 17.77 -11.05
N GLU A 122 5.94 18.62 -10.50
CA GLU A 122 6.30 19.57 -9.46
C GLU A 122 5.50 19.30 -8.20
N PRO A 123 6.10 18.70 -7.18
CA PRO A 123 5.46 18.56 -5.88
C PRO A 123 5.24 19.95 -5.25
N ALA A 124 4.18 20.05 -4.45
CA ALA A 124 3.98 21.23 -3.62
C ALA A 124 5.15 21.38 -2.65
N PHE A 125 5.48 22.62 -2.31
CA PHE A 125 6.59 22.93 -1.42
C PHE A 125 6.38 24.28 -0.73
N PHE A 126 7.18 24.55 0.28
CA PHE A 126 7.38 25.89 0.76
C PHE A 126 8.84 26.14 1.18
N ILE A 127 9.21 27.41 1.21
CA ILE A 127 10.46 27.92 1.76
C ILE A 127 10.10 28.80 2.94
N SER A 128 10.69 28.55 4.10
CA SER A 128 10.49 29.37 5.29
C SER A 128 11.80 29.64 6.00
N GLU A 129 11.85 30.70 6.79
CA GLU A 129 13.03 31.07 7.55
C GLU A 129 12.70 31.35 9.02
N SER A 130 13.69 31.17 9.88
CA SER A 130 13.68 31.62 11.27
C SER A 130 14.92 32.45 11.58
N GLN A 131 14.73 33.75 11.74
CA GLN A 131 15.81 34.64 12.11
C GLN A 131 16.33 34.36 13.53
N ALA A 132 15.44 33.94 14.43
CA ALA A 132 15.79 33.59 15.81
C ALA A 132 16.66 32.33 15.88
N ARG A 133 16.36 31.33 15.05
CA ARG A 133 17.09 30.05 15.01
C ARG A 133 18.23 30.05 13.99
N ASN A 134 18.34 31.09 13.19
CA ASN A 134 19.31 31.19 12.12
C ASN A 134 19.24 30.00 11.18
N GLU A 135 18.02 29.68 10.66
CA GLU A 135 17.77 28.53 9.81
C GLU A 135 16.78 28.85 8.68
N VAL A 136 16.91 28.09 7.60
CA VAL A 136 16.03 28.14 6.42
C VAL A 136 15.56 26.73 6.14
N PHE A 137 14.24 26.56 5.96
CA PHE A 137 13.62 25.29 5.55
C PHE A 137 13.22 25.34 4.08
N PHE A 138 13.52 24.28 3.38
CA PHE A 138 12.91 23.95 2.10
C PHE A 138 12.16 22.63 2.25
N VAL A 139 10.85 22.71 2.30
CA VAL A 139 9.98 21.58 2.61
C VAL A 139 9.26 21.12 1.35
N ILE A 140 9.43 19.86 1.00
CA ILE A 140 8.84 19.24 -0.19
C ILE A 140 7.76 18.25 0.24
N ARG A 141 6.52 18.49 -0.22
CA ARG A 141 5.38 17.64 0.06
C ARG A 141 5.47 16.34 -0.70
N GLY A 142 5.09 15.23 -0.05
CA GLY A 142 4.84 13.97 -0.72
C GLY A 142 3.53 13.94 -1.50
N THR A 143 3.21 12.79 -2.08
CA THR A 143 1.89 12.57 -2.69
C THR A 143 0.81 12.52 -1.63
N ALA A 144 -0.40 12.97 -2.01
CA ALA A 144 -1.54 12.97 -1.10
C ALA A 144 -2.11 11.55 -0.88
N SER A 145 -1.76 10.58 -1.72
CA SER A 145 -2.24 9.21 -1.60
C SER A 145 -1.09 8.21 -1.69
N MET A 146 -1.14 7.18 -0.85
CA MET A 146 -0.22 6.05 -0.88
C MET A 146 -0.30 5.30 -2.23
N LYS A 147 -1.49 5.25 -2.82
CA LYS A 147 -1.69 4.66 -4.14
C LYS A 147 -0.86 5.37 -5.20
N ASP A 148 -0.89 6.70 -5.23
CA ASP A 148 -0.12 7.49 -6.20
C ASP A 148 1.39 7.32 -5.96
N ALA A 149 1.83 7.27 -4.69
CA ALA A 149 3.23 7.04 -4.34
C ALA A 149 3.76 5.68 -4.84
N LEU A 150 2.92 4.64 -4.81
CA LEU A 150 3.27 3.29 -5.28
C LEU A 150 3.04 3.11 -6.79
N THR A 151 2.20 3.95 -7.41
CA THR A 151 1.86 3.88 -8.84
C THR A 151 2.66 4.83 -9.72
N ASP A 152 3.39 5.79 -9.15
CA ASP A 152 4.29 6.67 -9.91
C ASP A 152 5.45 5.84 -10.49
N GLY A 153 5.12 5.16 -11.59
CA GLY A 153 5.83 4.03 -12.19
C GLY A 153 7.18 4.34 -12.83
N ASP A 154 7.80 5.50 -12.59
CA ASP A 154 9.15 5.79 -13.08
C ASP A 154 10.22 5.38 -12.05
N CYS A 155 10.11 4.12 -11.57
CA CYS A 155 11.03 3.51 -10.61
C CYS A 155 12.39 3.14 -11.22
N ALA A 156 12.66 3.52 -12.46
CA ALA A 156 13.96 3.25 -13.09
C ALA A 156 15.06 4.04 -12.38
N ALA A 157 16.22 3.40 -12.25
CA ALA A 157 17.43 4.08 -11.78
C ALA A 157 18.08 4.83 -12.94
N GLU A 158 18.51 6.06 -12.69
CA GLU A 158 19.31 6.85 -13.64
C GLU A 158 20.52 7.46 -12.95
N ASP A 159 21.47 7.95 -13.72
CA ASP A 159 22.61 8.67 -13.17
C ASP A 159 22.15 9.97 -12.53
N LEU A 160 22.58 10.20 -11.28
CA LEU A 160 22.28 11.45 -10.56
C LEU A 160 22.91 12.67 -11.25
N ASN A 161 23.99 12.46 -12.02
CA ASN A 161 24.75 13.50 -12.73
C ASN A 161 25.17 14.67 -11.82
N SER A 162 25.54 14.35 -10.58
CA SER A 162 26.08 15.33 -9.63
C SER A 162 27.52 15.70 -10.00
N THR A 163 27.86 16.98 -9.85
CA THR A 163 29.23 17.48 -10.03
C THR A 163 30.10 17.25 -8.79
N LEU A 164 29.52 16.86 -7.67
CA LEU A 164 30.23 16.56 -6.45
C LEU A 164 30.97 15.21 -6.56
N PRO A 165 32.29 15.15 -6.31
CA PRO A 165 33.08 13.94 -6.51
C PRO A 165 32.59 12.73 -5.73
N GLU A 166 32.08 12.94 -4.51
CA GLU A 166 31.54 11.87 -3.66
C GLU A 166 30.27 11.22 -4.24
N PHE A 167 29.55 11.92 -5.13
CA PHE A 167 28.36 11.41 -5.81
C PHE A 167 28.60 10.99 -7.27
N ALA A 168 29.83 10.97 -7.74
CA ALA A 168 30.14 10.56 -9.10
C ALA A 168 29.68 9.13 -9.37
N GLY A 169 28.85 8.91 -10.41
CA GLY A 169 28.31 7.61 -10.80
C GLY A 169 27.29 7.02 -9.83
N VAL A 170 26.72 7.82 -8.95
CA VAL A 170 25.58 7.43 -8.10
C VAL A 170 24.33 7.31 -8.96
N LYS A 171 23.55 6.24 -8.72
CA LYS A 171 22.25 6.03 -9.33
C LYS A 171 21.15 6.51 -8.39
N ALA A 172 20.18 7.21 -8.95
CA ALA A 172 19.03 7.73 -8.23
C ALA A 172 17.71 7.35 -8.93
N HIS A 173 16.61 7.42 -8.19
CA HIS A 173 15.28 7.14 -8.68
C HIS A 173 14.84 8.22 -9.69
N ARG A 174 14.60 7.83 -10.94
CA ARG A 174 14.35 8.74 -12.07
C ARG A 174 13.22 9.75 -11.81
N GLY A 175 12.07 9.30 -11.35
CA GLY A 175 10.92 10.19 -11.10
C GLY A 175 11.24 11.26 -10.06
N MET A 176 11.89 10.88 -8.95
CA MET A 176 12.27 11.83 -7.89
C MET A 176 13.37 12.78 -8.33
N THR A 177 14.32 12.30 -9.15
CA THR A 177 15.37 13.13 -9.75
C THR A 177 14.77 14.20 -10.67
N LYS A 178 13.84 13.83 -11.54
CA LYS A 178 13.11 14.78 -12.39
C LYS A 178 12.37 15.83 -11.57
N SER A 179 11.67 15.41 -10.49
CA SER A 179 10.98 16.34 -9.60
C SER A 179 11.93 17.29 -8.89
N ALA A 180 13.09 16.79 -8.43
CA ALA A 180 14.11 17.62 -7.79
C ALA A 180 14.67 18.66 -8.77
N HIS A 181 15.01 18.28 -9.99
CA HIS A 181 15.45 19.21 -11.02
C HIS A 181 14.38 20.25 -11.35
N ALA A 182 13.14 19.84 -11.60
CA ALA A 182 12.03 20.76 -11.91
C ALA A 182 11.83 21.82 -10.81
N LEU A 183 11.91 21.43 -9.54
CA LEU A 183 11.85 22.37 -8.42
C LEU A 183 13.05 23.31 -8.41
N LEU A 184 14.26 22.79 -8.58
CA LEU A 184 15.47 23.61 -8.47
C LEU A 184 15.68 24.53 -9.67
N ASP A 185 15.31 24.13 -10.86
CA ASP A 185 15.38 24.98 -12.06
C ASP A 185 14.54 26.24 -11.92
N LYS A 186 13.38 26.12 -11.26
CA LYS A 186 12.48 27.27 -11.06
C LYS A 186 12.74 28.05 -9.78
N HIS A 187 13.16 27.41 -8.71
CA HIS A 187 13.15 28.00 -7.36
C HIS A 187 14.53 28.14 -6.71
N ALA A 188 15.61 27.56 -7.27
CA ALA A 188 16.94 27.66 -6.70
C ALA A 188 17.40 29.10 -6.48
N SER A 189 17.06 30.02 -7.38
CA SER A 189 17.40 31.44 -7.23
C SER A 189 16.76 32.07 -5.99
N LYS A 190 15.53 31.68 -5.64
CA LYS A 190 14.84 32.15 -4.45
C LYS A 190 15.49 31.56 -3.19
N ILE A 191 15.84 30.27 -3.25
CA ILE A 191 16.56 29.58 -2.16
C ILE A 191 17.89 30.28 -1.89
N CYS A 192 18.69 30.52 -2.93
CA CYS A 192 19.97 31.23 -2.79
C CYS A 192 19.79 32.61 -2.18
N LYS A 193 18.80 33.40 -2.63
CA LYS A 193 18.50 34.71 -2.06
C LYS A 193 18.15 34.65 -0.57
N CYS A 194 17.39 33.64 -0.12
CA CYS A 194 17.10 33.47 1.30
C CYS A 194 18.40 33.26 2.10
N VAL A 195 19.31 32.43 1.61
CA VAL A 195 20.61 32.17 2.25
C VAL A 195 21.47 33.42 2.24
N GLU A 196 21.59 34.11 1.11
CA GLU A 196 22.34 35.36 0.97
C GLU A 196 21.87 36.46 1.95
N MET A 197 20.57 36.55 2.22
CA MET A 197 20.01 37.49 3.22
C MET A 197 20.56 37.25 4.61
N PHE A 198 20.85 36.01 5.02
CA PHE A 198 21.52 35.70 6.27
C PHE A 198 23.00 36.05 6.22
N GLU A 199 23.68 35.78 5.11
CA GLU A 199 25.10 36.05 4.92
C GLU A 199 25.38 37.57 4.96
N LEU A 200 24.49 38.37 4.37
CA LEU A 200 24.56 39.85 4.48
C LEU A 200 24.48 40.33 5.92
N LYS A 201 23.76 39.60 6.78
CA LYS A 201 23.73 39.88 8.24
C LYS A 201 24.90 39.24 8.99
N LYS A 202 25.92 38.75 8.30
CA LYS A 202 27.06 37.98 8.84
C LYS A 202 26.67 36.76 9.65
N LYS A 203 25.54 36.13 9.29
CA LYS A 203 25.03 34.90 9.87
C LYS A 203 25.24 33.76 8.87
N LYS A 204 25.54 32.56 9.38
CA LYS A 204 25.58 31.31 8.60
C LYS A 204 24.35 30.51 8.94
N PRO A 205 23.33 30.50 8.11
CA PRO A 205 22.10 29.76 8.41
C PRO A 205 22.32 28.24 8.28
N ARG A 206 21.61 27.46 9.07
CA ARG A 206 21.39 26.07 8.79
C ARG A 206 20.37 25.99 7.65
N PHE A 207 20.74 25.38 6.56
CA PHE A 207 19.81 25.13 5.46
C PHE A 207 19.33 23.69 5.52
N ILE A 208 18.04 23.47 5.79
CA ILE A 208 17.48 22.14 6.02
C ILE A 208 16.44 21.85 4.94
N VAL A 209 16.69 20.77 4.16
CA VAL A 209 15.72 20.24 3.20
C VAL A 209 14.90 19.17 3.90
N LEU A 210 13.58 19.30 3.83
CA LEU A 210 12.64 18.45 4.52
C LEU A 210 11.66 17.80 3.53
N GLY A 211 11.19 16.62 3.85
CA GLY A 211 10.13 15.97 3.07
C GLY A 211 9.57 14.74 3.75
N HIS A 212 8.42 14.29 3.26
CA HIS A 212 7.77 13.05 3.69
C HIS A 212 7.41 12.19 2.49
N SER A 213 7.53 10.87 2.61
CA SER A 213 7.18 9.91 1.59
C SER A 213 7.91 10.21 0.25
N LEU A 214 7.22 10.31 -0.88
CA LEU A 214 7.81 10.67 -2.17
C LEU A 214 8.56 12.02 -2.11
N GLY A 215 8.02 12.99 -1.34
CA GLY A 215 8.69 14.26 -1.08
C GLY A 215 9.99 14.11 -0.31
N ALA A 216 10.12 13.10 0.54
CA ALA A 216 11.36 12.79 1.26
C ALA A 216 12.46 12.31 0.30
N GLY A 217 12.13 11.42 -0.64
CA GLY A 217 13.08 10.99 -1.66
C GLY A 217 13.48 12.14 -2.59
N THR A 218 12.53 12.99 -2.98
CA THR A 218 12.81 14.21 -3.76
C THR A 218 13.69 15.18 -2.96
N ALA A 219 13.42 15.35 -1.65
CA ALA A 219 14.23 16.21 -0.76
C ALA A 219 15.66 15.69 -0.61
N ALA A 220 15.83 14.37 -0.49
CA ALA A 220 17.15 13.74 -0.43
C ALA A 220 17.98 14.10 -1.67
N ILE A 221 17.42 13.90 -2.86
CA ILE A 221 18.09 14.22 -4.13
C ILE A 221 18.31 15.74 -4.27
N ALA A 222 17.29 16.55 -3.99
CA ALA A 222 17.38 18.01 -4.03
C ALA A 222 18.47 18.55 -3.10
N SER A 223 18.66 17.94 -1.92
CA SER A 223 19.69 18.35 -0.97
C SER A 223 21.11 18.15 -1.52
N ILE A 224 21.35 17.08 -2.29
CA ILE A 224 22.63 16.84 -2.97
C ILE A 224 22.88 17.91 -4.02
N LEU A 225 21.88 18.18 -4.87
CA LEU A 225 21.97 19.20 -5.91
C LEU A 225 22.10 20.62 -5.35
N LEU A 226 21.52 20.88 -4.18
CA LEU A 226 21.66 22.18 -3.48
C LEU A 226 23.04 22.37 -2.85
N LYS A 227 23.71 21.32 -2.41
CA LYS A 227 25.12 21.44 -1.96
C LYS A 227 26.01 22.01 -3.06
N GLU A 228 25.77 21.68 -4.32
CA GLU A 228 26.49 22.25 -5.46
C GLU A 228 26.21 23.74 -5.62
N LYS A 229 24.95 24.14 -5.47
CA LYS A 229 24.50 25.52 -5.70
C LYS A 229 24.82 26.46 -4.52
N LEU A 230 24.70 25.97 -3.30
CA LEU A 230 24.92 26.75 -2.07
C LEU A 230 26.38 26.79 -1.59
N GLY A 231 27.24 26.00 -2.19
CA GLY A 231 28.68 26.03 -1.99
C GLY A 231 29.10 25.82 -0.54
N LYS A 232 29.44 26.91 0.18
CA LYS A 232 29.94 26.85 1.57
C LYS A 232 28.84 26.74 2.62
N THR A 233 27.57 26.99 2.29
CA THR A 233 26.48 26.90 3.24
C THR A 233 26.17 25.44 3.53
N PRO A 234 26.19 25.01 4.80
CA PRO A 234 25.88 23.64 5.15
C PRO A 234 24.45 23.30 4.78
N VAL A 235 24.26 22.24 3.98
CA VAL A 235 22.97 21.68 3.64
C VAL A 235 22.75 20.42 4.46
N GLU A 236 21.68 20.38 5.23
CA GLU A 236 21.18 19.21 5.94
C GLU A 236 19.92 18.71 5.26
N CYS A 237 19.65 17.42 5.33
CA CYS A 237 18.38 16.85 4.90
C CYS A 237 17.81 15.96 6.00
N VAL A 238 16.55 16.19 6.37
CA VAL A 238 15.81 15.31 7.27
C VAL A 238 14.55 14.83 6.54
N ALA A 239 14.53 13.55 6.24
CA ALA A 239 13.57 12.93 5.37
C ALA A 239 12.74 11.89 6.15
N PHE A 240 11.42 12.07 6.17
CA PHE A 240 10.49 11.22 6.91
C PHE A 240 9.87 10.17 5.98
N ALA A 241 9.90 8.89 6.38
CA ALA A 241 9.39 7.78 5.59
C ALA A 241 9.96 7.75 4.17
N THR A 242 11.28 7.85 4.04
CA THR A 242 11.97 8.00 2.75
C THR A 242 11.89 6.71 1.92
N PRO A 243 11.31 6.70 0.73
CA PRO A 243 11.39 5.55 -0.17
C PRO A 243 12.82 5.36 -0.68
N PRO A 244 13.17 4.16 -1.19
CA PRO A 244 14.47 3.92 -1.83
C PRO A 244 14.67 4.87 -3.01
N CYS A 245 15.53 5.87 -2.85
CA CYS A 245 15.76 6.92 -3.83
C CYS A 245 17.20 7.00 -4.35
N LEU A 246 18.15 6.40 -3.65
CA LEU A 246 19.57 6.36 -3.99
C LEU A 246 20.08 4.92 -3.95
N ASP A 247 21.13 4.63 -4.70
CA ASP A 247 21.87 3.38 -4.57
C ASP A 247 22.74 3.35 -3.29
N ALA A 248 23.35 2.21 -2.99
CA ALA A 248 24.18 2.04 -1.79
C ALA A 248 25.34 3.05 -1.73
N LYS A 249 25.95 3.39 -2.88
CA LYS A 249 27.01 4.39 -2.96
C LYS A 249 26.50 5.78 -2.60
N GLY A 250 25.35 6.17 -3.15
CA GLY A 250 24.70 7.44 -2.84
C GLY A 250 24.30 7.55 -1.38
N CYS A 251 23.77 6.47 -0.79
CA CYS A 251 23.47 6.43 0.64
C CYS A 251 24.72 6.64 1.50
N GLN A 252 25.82 5.96 1.20
CA GLN A 252 27.08 6.10 1.93
C GLN A 252 27.70 7.49 1.81
N ALA A 253 27.56 8.15 0.65
CA ALA A 253 28.04 9.52 0.42
C ALA A 253 27.16 10.59 1.10
N SER A 254 25.96 10.22 1.57
CA SER A 254 24.94 11.17 2.08
C SER A 254 25.02 11.39 3.59
N ALA A 255 26.19 11.66 4.15
CA ALA A 255 26.35 11.91 5.59
C ALA A 255 25.53 13.13 6.11
N HIS A 256 25.07 14.03 5.23
CA HIS A 256 24.24 15.18 5.55
C HIS A 256 22.73 14.84 5.62
N LEU A 257 22.36 13.60 5.30
CA LEU A 257 20.98 13.15 5.24
C LEU A 257 20.66 12.24 6.44
N LYS A 258 19.56 12.54 7.12
CA LYS A 258 18.95 11.70 8.15
C LYS A 258 17.60 11.21 7.65
N SER A 259 17.40 9.89 7.62
CA SER A 259 16.09 9.28 7.31
C SER A 259 15.42 8.83 8.60
N ILE A 260 14.22 9.33 8.84
CA ILE A 260 13.39 8.99 10.00
C ILE A 260 12.34 7.99 9.55
N VAL A 261 12.40 6.81 10.13
CA VAL A 261 11.52 5.68 9.81
C VAL A 261 10.73 5.29 11.05
N CYS A 262 9.43 5.14 10.91
CA CYS A 262 8.55 4.69 11.98
C CYS A 262 8.31 3.20 11.86
N HIS A 263 8.87 2.41 12.77
CA HIS A 263 8.70 0.95 12.82
C HIS A 263 8.90 0.24 11.47
N ASP A 264 7.91 -0.55 11.06
CA ASP A 264 7.91 -1.36 9.85
C ASP A 264 7.30 -0.61 8.64
N ASP A 265 7.59 0.68 8.50
CA ASP A 265 7.07 1.51 7.41
C ASP A 265 7.34 0.85 6.04
N VAL A 266 6.27 0.58 5.31
CA VAL A 266 6.32 -0.08 4.01
C VAL A 266 6.96 0.78 2.93
N ILE A 267 6.81 2.12 3.02
CA ILE A 267 7.33 3.06 2.02
C ILE A 267 8.84 2.99 1.95
N THR A 268 9.51 2.93 3.09
CA THR A 268 10.97 2.87 3.16
C THR A 268 11.55 1.55 2.64
N ARG A 269 10.72 0.54 2.50
CA ARG A 269 11.06 -0.81 2.03
C ARG A 269 10.57 -1.11 0.62
N ALA A 270 9.85 -0.19 0.00
CA ALA A 270 9.24 -0.38 -1.32
C ALA A 270 10.26 -0.31 -2.47
N SER A 271 11.36 -1.07 -2.37
CA SER A 271 12.27 -1.28 -3.49
C SER A 271 11.72 -2.36 -4.44
N ARG A 272 12.10 -2.28 -5.71
CA ARG A 272 11.72 -3.31 -6.69
C ARG A 272 12.11 -4.71 -6.23
N GLN A 273 13.31 -4.86 -5.67
CA GLN A 273 13.79 -6.15 -5.16
C GLN A 273 12.92 -6.67 -4.03
N ASN A 274 12.61 -5.84 -3.03
CA ASN A 274 11.75 -6.24 -1.91
C ASN A 274 10.33 -6.62 -2.36
N VAL A 275 9.82 -5.94 -3.40
CA VAL A 275 8.53 -6.30 -4.01
C VAL A 275 8.63 -7.65 -4.72
N ASP A 276 9.68 -7.89 -5.49
CA ASP A 276 9.93 -9.19 -6.14
C ASP A 276 10.06 -10.31 -5.11
N ASP A 277 10.81 -10.08 -4.03
CA ASP A 277 10.97 -11.04 -2.92
C ASP A 277 9.62 -11.32 -2.23
N LEU A 278 8.79 -10.30 -2.03
CA LEU A 278 7.45 -10.45 -1.50
C LEU A 278 6.59 -11.37 -2.39
N PHE A 279 6.63 -11.18 -3.71
CA PHE A 279 5.90 -12.05 -4.64
C PHE A 279 6.39 -13.49 -4.59
N MET A 280 7.70 -13.71 -4.56
CA MET A 280 8.27 -15.06 -4.43
C MET A 280 7.81 -15.74 -3.13
N ARG A 281 7.86 -15.02 -2.02
CA ARG A 281 7.42 -15.54 -0.72
C ARG A 281 5.93 -15.86 -0.67
N ILE A 282 5.08 -15.07 -1.35
CA ILE A 282 3.66 -15.39 -1.49
C ILE A 282 3.45 -16.66 -2.32
N GLN A 283 4.31 -16.91 -3.34
CA GLN A 283 4.24 -18.13 -4.15
C GLN A 283 4.68 -19.38 -3.39
N GLU A 284 5.66 -19.25 -2.49
CA GLU A 284 6.21 -20.36 -1.69
C GLU A 284 5.21 -20.89 -0.65
N ILE A 285 4.32 -20.05 -0.15
CA ILE A 285 3.28 -20.47 0.79
C ILE A 285 2.08 -21.07 0.04
N ASN A 286 1.56 -22.19 0.55
CA ASN A 286 0.37 -22.82 -0.04
C ASN A 286 -0.94 -22.18 0.45
N TRP A 287 -1.02 -20.83 0.36
CA TRP A 287 -2.14 -20.05 0.87
C TRP A 287 -3.48 -20.39 0.21
N LYS A 288 -3.48 -20.87 -1.05
CA LYS A 288 -4.72 -21.21 -1.77
C LYS A 288 -5.43 -22.39 -1.13
N ASP A 289 -4.68 -23.41 -0.73
CA ASP A 289 -5.23 -24.56 -0.03
C ASP A 289 -5.72 -24.18 1.38
N ASP A 290 -4.96 -23.36 2.08
CA ASP A 290 -5.32 -22.90 3.44
C ASP A 290 -6.53 -21.97 3.40
N PHE A 291 -6.63 -21.07 2.42
CA PHE A 291 -7.82 -20.28 2.18
C PHE A 291 -9.04 -21.16 1.87
N SER A 292 -8.87 -22.16 0.99
CA SER A 292 -9.94 -23.12 0.68
C SER A 292 -10.42 -23.89 1.92
N LYS A 293 -9.48 -24.35 2.77
CA LYS A 293 -9.82 -24.99 4.04
C LYS A 293 -10.57 -24.06 4.98
N ASP A 294 -10.14 -22.81 5.09
CA ASP A 294 -10.76 -21.82 5.97
C ASP A 294 -12.16 -21.41 5.48
N VAL A 295 -12.33 -21.20 4.18
CA VAL A 295 -13.65 -20.99 3.58
C VAL A 295 -14.59 -22.18 3.86
N ASN A 296 -14.09 -23.39 3.74
CA ASN A 296 -14.89 -24.58 4.01
C ASN A 296 -15.29 -24.75 5.48
N LYS A 297 -14.55 -24.13 6.42
CA LYS A 297 -14.89 -24.13 7.86
C LYS A 297 -15.96 -23.10 8.22
N LEU A 298 -16.31 -22.16 7.35
CA LEU A 298 -17.35 -21.17 7.63
C LEU A 298 -18.71 -21.86 7.80
N HIS A 299 -19.42 -21.55 8.88
CA HIS A 299 -20.75 -22.08 9.17
C HIS A 299 -21.75 -21.85 8.04
N THR A 300 -21.67 -20.71 7.37
CA THR A 300 -22.52 -20.38 6.21
C THR A 300 -22.28 -21.30 5.02
N VAL A 301 -21.02 -21.63 4.72
CA VAL A 301 -20.64 -22.54 3.62
C VAL A 301 -21.00 -23.98 3.97
N GLN A 302 -20.80 -24.38 5.22
CA GLN A 302 -21.22 -25.70 5.71
C GLN A 302 -22.73 -25.85 5.68
N ALA A 303 -23.48 -24.84 6.10
CA ALA A 303 -24.95 -24.83 6.01
C ALA A 303 -25.44 -24.88 4.56
N ALA A 304 -24.82 -24.12 3.64
CA ALA A 304 -25.14 -24.16 2.22
C ALA A 304 -24.85 -25.53 1.59
N LYS A 305 -23.73 -26.16 1.92
CA LYS A 305 -23.39 -27.54 1.48
C LYS A 305 -24.37 -28.58 2.04
N ALA A 306 -24.73 -28.45 3.34
CA ALA A 306 -25.72 -29.33 3.94
C ALA A 306 -27.11 -29.18 3.28
N ALA A 307 -27.54 -27.94 3.00
CA ALA A 307 -28.78 -27.65 2.31
C ALA A 307 -28.79 -28.21 0.89
N SER A 308 -27.70 -28.10 0.13
CA SER A 308 -27.59 -28.66 -1.23
C SER A 308 -27.63 -30.18 -1.24
N VAL A 309 -26.99 -30.87 -0.28
CA VAL A 309 -27.05 -32.32 -0.12
C VAL A 309 -28.49 -32.76 0.21
N THR A 310 -29.16 -32.03 1.11
CA THR A 310 -30.55 -32.28 1.48
C THR A 310 -31.47 -32.11 0.27
N LEU A 311 -31.30 -31.06 -0.53
CA LEU A 311 -32.08 -30.81 -1.73
C LEU A 311 -31.87 -31.91 -2.78
N ALA A 312 -30.62 -32.34 -3.01
CA ALA A 312 -30.30 -33.44 -3.92
C ALA A 312 -30.92 -34.76 -3.47
N SER A 313 -30.91 -35.06 -2.17
CA SER A 313 -31.54 -36.24 -1.61
C SER A 313 -33.10 -36.20 -1.76
N MET A 314 -33.70 -35.04 -1.54
CA MET A 314 -35.13 -34.83 -1.75
C MET A 314 -35.53 -35.01 -3.24
N GLN A 315 -34.73 -34.47 -4.17
CA GLN A 315 -34.95 -34.68 -5.59
C GLN A 315 -34.84 -36.16 -5.98
N LYS A 316 -33.84 -36.86 -5.46
CA LYS A 316 -33.67 -38.29 -5.70
C LYS A 316 -34.83 -39.10 -5.15
N SER A 317 -35.33 -38.77 -3.97
CA SER A 317 -36.50 -39.41 -3.37
C SER A 317 -37.79 -39.11 -4.15
N ALA A 318 -37.98 -37.90 -4.61
CA ALA A 318 -39.13 -37.48 -5.42
C ALA A 318 -39.12 -38.22 -6.81
N MET A 319 -37.96 -38.33 -7.43
CA MET A 319 -37.81 -39.09 -8.68
C MET A 319 -38.09 -40.59 -8.48
N SER A 320 -37.61 -41.17 -7.39
CA SER A 320 -37.90 -42.57 -7.03
C SER A 320 -39.39 -42.82 -6.76
N ALA A 321 -40.05 -41.92 -6.05
CA ALA A 321 -41.49 -41.96 -5.81
C ALA A 321 -42.29 -41.79 -7.12
N ALA A 322 -41.87 -40.86 -7.99
CA ALA A 322 -42.51 -40.67 -9.31
C ALA A 322 -42.39 -41.93 -10.22
N SER A 323 -41.21 -42.57 -10.21
CA SER A 323 -40.97 -43.80 -10.98
C SER A 323 -41.80 -44.97 -10.42
N SER A 324 -41.91 -45.15 -9.12
CA SER A 324 -42.74 -46.18 -8.51
C SER A 324 -44.23 -45.94 -8.76
N PHE A 325 -44.68 -44.67 -8.73
CA PHE A 325 -46.07 -44.33 -9.12
C PHE A 325 -46.35 -44.63 -10.60
N ALA A 326 -45.43 -44.31 -11.50
CA ALA A 326 -45.54 -44.60 -12.92
C ALA A 326 -45.60 -46.11 -13.17
N GLU A 327 -44.81 -46.88 -12.42
CA GLU A 327 -44.81 -48.35 -12.54
C GLU A 327 -46.11 -49.00 -11.99
N GLN A 328 -46.62 -48.48 -10.86
CA GLN A 328 -47.93 -48.87 -10.32
C GLN A 328 -49.09 -48.49 -11.28
N ALA A 329 -49.04 -47.32 -11.90
CA ALA A 329 -50.00 -46.87 -12.90
C ALA A 329 -50.00 -47.82 -14.14
N LYS A 330 -48.80 -48.19 -14.63
CA LYS A 330 -48.66 -49.18 -15.71
C LYS A 330 -49.20 -50.54 -15.34
N LYS A 331 -48.94 -51.04 -14.11
CA LYS A 331 -49.49 -52.30 -13.62
C LYS A 331 -51.04 -52.29 -13.54
N ARG A 332 -51.60 -51.16 -13.03
CA ARG A 332 -53.09 -50.98 -13.00
C ARG A 332 -53.71 -50.90 -14.41
N MET A 333 -53.06 -50.25 -15.36
CA MET A 333 -53.50 -50.21 -16.74
C MET A 333 -53.45 -51.61 -17.38
N ALA A 334 -52.41 -52.38 -17.12
CA ALA A 334 -52.28 -53.75 -17.64
C ALA A 334 -53.32 -54.69 -17.04
N SER A 335 -53.73 -54.51 -15.78
CA SER A 335 -54.77 -55.32 -15.11
C SER A 335 -56.20 -54.91 -15.47
N SER A 336 -56.42 -53.70 -16.02
CA SER A 336 -57.77 -53.21 -16.45
C SER A 336 -58.11 -53.46 -17.92
N SER A 337 -57.17 -53.98 -18.67
CA SER A 337 -57.42 -54.31 -20.08
C SER A 337 -58.25 -55.61 -20.28
N GLY A 338 -58.80 -56.24 -19.22
CA GLY A 338 -59.64 -57.41 -19.22
C GLY A 338 -61.12 -57.16 -19.05
N GLY A 339 -61.62 -55.92 -19.02
CA GLY A 339 -63.07 -55.66 -18.88
C GLY A 339 -63.45 -54.36 -19.55
N GLY A 340 -64.30 -54.47 -20.58
CA GLY A 340 -64.79 -53.35 -21.37
C GLY A 340 -65.62 -52.34 -20.55
N GLY A 341 -65.23 -51.11 -20.58
CA GLY A 341 -66.04 -50.01 -20.03
C GLY A 341 -65.23 -48.71 -19.81
N GLY A 342 -65.49 -47.71 -20.63
CA GLY A 342 -65.40 -46.31 -20.26
C GLY A 342 -64.15 -45.50 -20.50
N ASN A 343 -64.12 -44.82 -21.64
CA ASN A 343 -63.08 -43.93 -22.19
C ASN A 343 -62.75 -42.66 -21.33
N LYS A 344 -63.39 -42.43 -20.18
CA LYS A 344 -63.18 -41.23 -19.35
C LYS A 344 -62.01 -41.31 -18.34
N ASN A 345 -61.56 -42.53 -18.00
CA ASN A 345 -60.49 -42.70 -17.02
C ASN A 345 -59.09 -42.72 -17.69
N VAL A 346 -59.01 -42.93 -18.98
CA VAL A 346 -57.73 -42.90 -19.73
C VAL A 346 -57.25 -41.50 -19.97
N GLU A 347 -58.16 -40.51 -20.16
CA GLU A 347 -57.76 -39.06 -20.28
C GLU A 347 -57.28 -38.46 -18.97
N LYS A 348 -57.91 -38.82 -17.83
CA LYS A 348 -57.42 -38.34 -16.52
C LYS A 348 -56.02 -38.90 -16.15
N ALA A 349 -55.76 -40.15 -16.58
CA ALA A 349 -54.44 -40.75 -16.32
C ALA A 349 -53.34 -40.16 -17.23
N LYS A 350 -53.66 -39.78 -18.49
CA LYS A 350 -52.73 -39.08 -19.38
C LYS A 350 -52.41 -37.65 -18.90
N ALA A 351 -53.41 -36.94 -18.37
CA ALA A 351 -53.22 -35.59 -17.80
C ALA A 351 -52.34 -35.62 -16.52
N ALA A 352 -52.50 -36.64 -15.66
CA ALA A 352 -51.65 -36.80 -14.46
C ALA A 352 -50.22 -37.20 -14.79
N ALA A 353 -50.00 -38.00 -15.85
CA ALA A 353 -48.68 -38.37 -16.32
C ALA A 353 -47.92 -37.20 -16.99
N GLY A 354 -48.66 -36.29 -17.67
CA GLY A 354 -48.11 -35.08 -18.27
C GLY A 354 -47.67 -34.04 -17.20
N ALA A 355 -48.46 -33.91 -16.12
CA ALA A 355 -48.10 -33.01 -15.01
C ALA A 355 -46.87 -33.51 -14.21
N ALA A 356 -46.69 -34.82 -14.05
CA ALA A 356 -45.51 -35.39 -13.39
C ALA A 356 -44.22 -35.23 -14.22
N ALA A 357 -44.34 -35.24 -15.54
CA ALA A 357 -43.18 -35.07 -16.46
C ALA A 357 -42.72 -33.58 -16.50
N SER A 358 -43.63 -32.61 -16.28
CA SER A 358 -43.30 -31.19 -16.29
C SER A 358 -42.67 -30.68 -14.98
N VAL A 359 -42.75 -31.45 -13.90
CA VAL A 359 -42.08 -31.16 -12.60
C VAL A 359 -40.68 -31.77 -12.54
N ALA A 360 -40.31 -32.65 -13.47
CA ALA A 360 -39.04 -33.33 -13.52
C ALA A 360 -38.08 -32.78 -14.61
N ALA A 361 -38.52 -31.78 -15.38
CA ALA A 361 -37.72 -30.96 -16.28
C ALA A 361 -37.43 -29.60 -15.66
#